data_e545cb365f883bed1c6accf072f88f93
#
_entry.id   e545cb365f883bed1c6accf072f88f93
#
_cell.length_a   1.000
_cell.length_b   1.000
_cell.length_c   1.000
_cell.angle_alpha   90.00
_cell.angle_beta   90.00
_cell.angle_gamma   90.00
#
_symmetry.space_group_name_H-M   'P 1'
#
loop_
_entity.id
_entity.type
_entity.pdbx_description
1 polymer ?
#
loop_
_entity_poly.entity_id
_entity_poly.type
_entity_poly.pdbx_seq_one_letter_code
_entity_poly.pdbx_strand_id
1 'polypeptide(L)'
;MVNAADFKRQGTNLAFGQGISLCLSATGVFSQYLSRNNASAPTFQTLFLYVGLALVFVTYFYVRKRPSVDLPWWYWWLLGLVDVEANYFCVLAYRGIVNFAVLGLILHMTVPFVTILSYFVMRKRYMLEHIVGCAFAFAGCIVIFTHDNESAEYPDQGRGNAWSLAAAFLYGVSNLMSEYAVKRGGMDANVECLGKMGATAAVVSAIQIAIFERDTVAAVEWTPANIWYTFGYVLAMFTFYVVVSIFLRITESLMFNLSLLTADIYNAVANYVCFSNPVPGIYWLALSLNYVGTAVYSLKEPVQLPPAGAPIADDFSDVQTPSAKPIVLA
;
A
#
# COMPACT_ATOMS: atom_id res chain seq x y z
N MET A 1 18.46 6.94 30.48
CA MET A 1 17.13 7.52 30.80
C MET A 1 16.52 7.96 29.49
N VAL A 2 15.40 7.38 29.07
CA VAL A 2 14.69 7.78 27.85
C VAL A 2 14.14 9.19 28.09
N ASN A 3 14.47 10.13 27.20
CA ASN A 3 14.05 11.53 27.36
C ASN A 3 12.54 11.63 27.14
N ALA A 4 11.82 12.44 27.92
CA ALA A 4 10.37 12.63 27.79
C ALA A 4 9.97 13.08 26.36
N ALA A 5 10.84 13.79 25.67
CA ALA A 5 10.66 14.17 24.27
C ALA A 5 10.70 12.96 23.32
N ASP A 6 11.60 12.02 23.56
CA ASP A 6 11.73 10.78 22.76
C ASP A 6 10.52 9.87 22.99
N PHE A 7 10.05 9.76 24.22
CA PHE A 7 8.82 9.01 24.53
C PHE A 7 7.58 9.59 23.86
N LYS A 8 7.43 10.93 23.88
CA LYS A 8 6.33 11.61 23.19
C LYS A 8 6.41 11.39 21.66
N ARG A 9 7.60 11.46 21.08
CA ARG A 9 7.81 11.21 19.63
C ARG A 9 7.46 9.77 19.26
N GLN A 10 7.93 8.79 20.05
CA GLN A 10 7.60 7.38 19.83
C GLN A 10 6.09 7.11 19.95
N GLY A 11 5.43 7.70 20.96
CA GLY A 11 3.98 7.60 21.13
C GLY A 11 3.20 8.19 19.95
N THR A 12 3.64 9.34 19.43
CA THR A 12 3.05 9.95 18.22
C THR A 12 3.23 9.06 17.00
N ASN A 13 4.43 8.53 16.76
CA ASN A 13 4.70 7.64 15.64
C ASN A 13 3.85 6.37 15.71
N LEU A 14 3.71 5.79 16.90
CA LEU A 14 2.85 4.63 17.11
C LEU A 14 1.38 4.95 16.81
N ALA A 15 0.88 6.09 17.26
CA ALA A 15 -0.50 6.50 17.01
C ALA A 15 -0.78 6.71 15.51
N PHE A 16 0.13 7.34 14.77
CA PHE A 16 0.04 7.46 13.32
C PHE A 16 0.06 6.08 12.64
N GLY A 17 0.95 5.20 13.05
CA GLY A 17 1.04 3.83 12.54
C GLY A 17 -0.25 3.05 12.75
N GLN A 18 -0.84 3.12 13.94
CA GLN A 18 -2.13 2.48 14.22
C GLN A 18 -3.27 3.11 13.41
N GLY A 19 -3.26 4.42 13.20
CA GLY A 19 -4.21 5.10 12.32
C GLY A 19 -4.14 4.59 10.88
N ILE A 20 -2.94 4.40 10.33
CA ILE A 20 -2.71 3.81 9.01
C ILE A 20 -3.30 2.40 8.93
N SER A 21 -3.03 1.57 9.94
CA SER A 21 -3.50 0.18 10.01
C SER A 21 -5.02 0.09 10.07
N LEU A 22 -5.65 0.96 10.86
CA LEU A 22 -7.11 1.03 10.95
C LEU A 22 -7.74 1.50 9.64
N CYS A 23 -7.16 2.50 8.97
CA CYS A 23 -7.64 2.93 7.65
C CYS A 23 -7.55 1.79 6.63
N LEU A 24 -6.44 1.06 6.60
CA LEU A 24 -6.25 -0.06 5.69
C LEU A 24 -7.25 -1.19 5.97
N SER A 25 -7.45 -1.55 7.23
CA SER A 25 -8.48 -2.54 7.60
C SER A 25 -9.89 -2.07 7.25
N ALA A 26 -10.21 -0.80 7.48
CA ALA A 26 -11.51 -0.24 7.12
C ALA A 26 -11.78 -0.33 5.60
N THR A 27 -10.78 -0.09 4.75
CA THR A 27 -10.96 -0.27 3.28
C THR A 27 -11.35 -1.70 2.92
N GLY A 28 -10.71 -2.69 3.56
CA GLY A 28 -11.05 -4.10 3.39
C GLY A 28 -12.48 -4.41 3.82
N VAL A 29 -12.89 -3.94 5.00
CA VAL A 29 -14.25 -4.14 5.52
C VAL A 29 -15.30 -3.54 4.58
N PHE A 30 -15.13 -2.30 4.12
CA PHE A 30 -16.07 -1.68 3.20
C PHE A 30 -16.12 -2.38 1.85
N SER A 31 -14.97 -2.78 1.30
CA SER A 31 -14.92 -3.56 0.05
C SER A 31 -15.62 -4.91 0.18
N GLN A 32 -15.46 -5.58 1.32
CA GLN A 32 -16.13 -6.86 1.59
C GLN A 32 -17.66 -6.68 1.73
N TYR A 33 -18.15 -5.61 2.37
CA TYR A 33 -19.58 -5.32 2.41
C TYR A 33 -20.14 -5.05 1.02
N LEU A 34 -19.46 -4.24 0.20
CA LEU A 34 -19.87 -3.99 -1.18
C LEU A 34 -19.89 -5.27 -2.02
N SER A 35 -18.90 -6.15 -1.82
CA SER A 35 -18.85 -7.44 -2.49
C SER A 35 -20.03 -8.33 -2.09
N ARG A 36 -20.33 -8.45 -0.80
CA ARG A 36 -21.47 -9.26 -0.29
C ARG A 36 -22.82 -8.74 -0.76
N ASN A 37 -22.92 -7.44 -0.97
CA ASN A 37 -24.14 -6.79 -1.48
C ASN A 37 -24.24 -6.78 -3.03
N ASN A 38 -23.35 -7.48 -3.74
CA ASN A 38 -23.22 -7.42 -5.21
C ASN A 38 -23.07 -5.98 -5.76
N ALA A 39 -22.52 -5.08 -4.95
CA ALA A 39 -22.30 -3.67 -5.30
C ALA A 39 -20.81 -3.35 -5.55
N SER A 40 -19.96 -4.36 -5.70
CA SER A 40 -18.54 -4.18 -5.96
C SER A 40 -18.30 -3.77 -7.42
N ALA A 41 -17.80 -2.56 -7.62
CA ALA A 41 -17.30 -2.03 -8.89
C ALA A 41 -15.88 -1.49 -8.65
N PRO A 42 -14.82 -2.29 -8.88
CA PRO A 42 -13.47 -2.01 -8.44
C PRO A 42 -12.94 -0.63 -8.85
N THR A 43 -13.01 -0.32 -10.14
CA THR A 43 -12.51 0.96 -10.65
C THR A 43 -13.40 2.13 -10.22
N PHE A 44 -14.70 1.91 -10.14
CA PHE A 44 -15.65 2.95 -9.69
C PHE A 44 -15.41 3.31 -8.20
N GLN A 45 -15.15 2.33 -7.33
CA GLN A 45 -14.83 2.57 -5.92
C GLN A 45 -13.60 3.46 -5.76
N THR A 46 -12.57 3.23 -6.58
CA THR A 46 -11.29 3.94 -6.48
C THR A 46 -11.28 5.28 -7.23
N LEU A 47 -12.17 5.49 -8.19
CA LEU A 47 -12.26 6.75 -8.95
C LEU A 47 -12.38 7.97 -8.02
N PHE A 48 -13.27 7.92 -7.04
CA PHE A 48 -13.51 9.05 -6.14
C PHE A 48 -12.31 9.33 -5.23
N LEU A 49 -11.53 8.31 -4.86
CA LEU A 49 -10.25 8.48 -4.20
C LEU A 49 -9.31 9.33 -5.06
N TYR A 50 -9.10 8.92 -6.32
CA TYR A 50 -8.18 9.61 -7.22
C TYR A 50 -8.63 11.04 -7.54
N VAL A 51 -9.92 11.25 -7.73
CA VAL A 51 -10.49 12.60 -7.86
C VAL A 51 -10.21 13.43 -6.61
N GLY A 52 -10.40 12.87 -5.43
CA GLY A 52 -10.10 13.54 -4.16
C GLY A 52 -8.63 13.92 -4.03
N LEU A 53 -7.71 12.99 -4.35
CA LEU A 53 -6.27 13.24 -4.35
C LEU A 53 -5.89 14.34 -5.36
N ALA A 54 -6.43 14.28 -6.56
CA ALA A 54 -6.20 15.30 -7.59
C ALA A 54 -6.66 16.68 -7.11
N LEU A 55 -7.92 16.79 -6.65
CA LEU A 55 -8.50 18.06 -6.22
C LEU A 55 -7.68 18.70 -5.08
N VAL A 56 -7.30 17.93 -4.08
CA VAL A 56 -6.58 18.45 -2.91
C VAL A 56 -5.13 18.78 -3.26
N PHE A 57 -4.39 17.82 -3.82
CA PHE A 57 -2.94 17.94 -3.96
C PHE A 57 -2.51 18.72 -5.20
N VAL A 58 -3.24 18.64 -6.33
CA VAL A 58 -2.96 19.47 -7.49
C VAL A 58 -3.25 20.94 -7.15
N THR A 59 -4.39 21.21 -6.49
CA THR A 59 -4.73 22.57 -6.05
C THR A 59 -3.67 23.13 -5.10
N TYR A 60 -3.27 22.36 -4.09
CA TYR A 60 -2.22 22.75 -3.16
C TYR A 60 -0.90 23.04 -3.88
N PHE A 61 -0.49 22.18 -4.80
CA PHE A 61 0.76 22.31 -5.56
C PHE A 61 0.77 23.60 -6.39
N TYR A 62 -0.29 23.91 -7.14
CA TYR A 62 -0.37 25.10 -7.97
C TYR A 62 -0.51 26.39 -7.16
N VAL A 63 -1.31 26.39 -6.09
CA VAL A 63 -1.48 27.56 -5.21
C VAL A 63 -0.15 27.94 -4.54
N ARG A 64 0.63 26.97 -4.12
CA ARG A 64 1.92 27.17 -3.46
C ARG A 64 3.07 27.41 -4.43
N LYS A 65 2.85 27.35 -5.76
CA LYS A 65 3.86 27.55 -6.82
C LYS A 65 5.15 26.75 -6.56
N ARG A 66 5.02 25.48 -6.24
CA ARG A 66 6.16 24.60 -5.92
C ARG A 66 6.91 24.18 -7.18
N PRO A 67 8.25 24.02 -7.10
CA PRO A 67 9.02 23.47 -8.22
C PRO A 67 8.58 22.04 -8.53
N SER A 68 8.40 21.77 -9.82
CA SER A 68 8.02 20.44 -10.29
C SER A 68 9.22 19.50 -10.32
N VAL A 69 8.97 18.21 -10.03
CA VAL A 69 9.97 17.14 -10.20
C VAL A 69 10.26 16.98 -11.70
N ASP A 70 11.55 16.94 -12.06
CA ASP A 70 11.99 16.75 -13.45
C ASP A 70 11.79 15.27 -13.86
N LEU A 71 10.54 14.96 -14.22
CA LEU A 71 10.13 13.67 -14.76
C LEU A 71 9.26 13.87 -16.00
N PRO A 72 9.41 13.02 -17.02
CA PRO A 72 8.64 13.13 -18.25
C PRO A 72 7.14 12.93 -17.95
N TRP A 73 6.29 13.58 -18.75
CA TRP A 73 4.83 13.54 -18.56
C TRP A 73 4.25 12.12 -18.60
N TRP A 74 4.77 11.22 -19.47
CA TRP A 74 4.34 9.82 -19.60
C TRP A 74 4.57 9.02 -18.31
N TYR A 75 5.53 9.42 -17.47
CA TYR A 75 5.82 8.76 -16.19
C TYR A 75 4.62 8.79 -15.25
N TRP A 76 3.97 9.94 -15.17
CA TRP A 76 2.79 10.13 -14.32
C TRP A 76 1.58 9.33 -14.81
N TRP A 77 1.43 9.19 -16.13
CA TRP A 77 0.40 8.35 -16.72
C TRP A 77 0.65 6.88 -16.43
N LEU A 78 1.90 6.42 -16.53
CA LEU A 78 2.26 5.04 -16.20
C LEU A 78 2.05 4.77 -14.72
N LEU A 79 2.46 5.69 -13.83
CA LEU A 79 2.24 5.57 -12.40
C LEU A 79 0.74 5.49 -12.07
N GLY A 80 -0.07 6.39 -12.64
CA GLY A 80 -1.51 6.37 -12.45
C GLY A 80 -2.17 5.09 -12.96
N LEU A 81 -1.77 4.60 -14.14
CA LEU A 81 -2.26 3.33 -14.69
C LEU A 81 -1.92 2.15 -13.77
N VAL A 82 -0.66 2.02 -13.38
CA VAL A 82 -0.21 0.91 -12.50
C VAL A 82 -0.94 0.93 -11.16
N ASP A 83 -1.14 2.10 -10.58
CA ASP A 83 -1.84 2.23 -9.31
C ASP A 83 -3.34 1.89 -9.43
N VAL A 84 -3.99 2.30 -10.52
CA VAL A 84 -5.38 1.92 -10.82
C VAL A 84 -5.52 0.41 -10.95
N GLU A 85 -4.64 -0.24 -11.73
CA GLU A 85 -4.68 -1.69 -11.92
C GLU A 85 -4.36 -2.44 -10.62
N ALA A 86 -3.45 -1.95 -9.79
CA ALA A 86 -3.18 -2.53 -8.48
C ALA A 86 -4.44 -2.54 -7.60
N ASN A 87 -5.13 -1.40 -7.52
CA ASN A 87 -6.38 -1.29 -6.77
C ASN A 87 -7.51 -2.10 -7.42
N TYR A 88 -7.58 -2.15 -8.75
CA TYR A 88 -8.56 -2.94 -9.49
C TYR A 88 -8.47 -4.43 -9.11
N PHE A 89 -7.29 -5.03 -9.24
CA PHE A 89 -7.08 -6.44 -8.89
C PHE A 89 -7.29 -6.69 -7.39
N CYS A 90 -6.89 -5.77 -6.53
CA CYS A 90 -7.12 -5.87 -5.09
C CYS A 90 -8.63 -5.91 -4.77
N VAL A 91 -9.42 -4.97 -5.29
CA VAL A 91 -10.87 -4.94 -5.04
C VAL A 91 -11.58 -6.10 -5.74
N LEU A 92 -11.11 -6.51 -6.91
CA LEU A 92 -11.64 -7.66 -7.63
C LEU A 92 -11.51 -8.96 -6.82
N ALA A 93 -10.41 -9.13 -6.09
CA ALA A 93 -10.20 -10.28 -5.21
C ALA A 93 -11.24 -10.34 -4.07
N TYR A 94 -11.80 -9.21 -3.65
CA TYR A 94 -12.89 -9.18 -2.66
C TYR A 94 -14.25 -9.68 -3.18
N ARG A 95 -14.43 -9.92 -4.47
CA ARG A 95 -15.71 -10.36 -5.06
C ARG A 95 -16.13 -11.81 -4.69
N GLY A 96 -16.06 -12.15 -3.41
CA GLY A 96 -16.42 -13.49 -2.92
C GLY A 96 -15.41 -14.58 -3.32
N ILE A 97 -14.19 -14.18 -3.69
CA ILE A 97 -13.18 -15.09 -4.22
C ILE A 97 -12.11 -15.39 -3.17
N VAL A 98 -11.84 -14.45 -2.25
CA VAL A 98 -10.87 -14.60 -1.17
C VAL A 98 -11.40 -13.98 0.12
N ASN A 99 -11.14 -14.64 1.24
CA ASN A 99 -11.32 -14.03 2.56
C ASN A 99 -10.43 -12.81 2.69
N PHE A 100 -10.99 -11.65 3.08
CA PHE A 100 -10.24 -10.40 3.08
C PHE A 100 -9.03 -10.40 4.03
N ALA A 101 -9.08 -11.18 5.11
CA ALA A 101 -7.92 -11.34 5.99
C ALA A 101 -6.78 -12.09 5.27
N VAL A 102 -7.10 -13.13 4.50
CA VAL A 102 -6.14 -13.86 3.67
C VAL A 102 -5.55 -12.96 2.59
N LEU A 103 -6.37 -12.13 1.96
CA LEU A 103 -5.91 -11.15 0.97
C LEU A 103 -4.85 -10.21 1.56
N GLY A 104 -5.03 -9.71 2.78
CA GLY A 104 -4.03 -8.90 3.48
C GLY A 104 -2.67 -9.58 3.56
N LEU A 105 -2.65 -10.87 3.94
CA LEU A 105 -1.41 -11.65 4.01
C LEU A 105 -0.71 -11.80 2.65
N ILE A 106 -1.47 -12.04 1.58
CA ILE A 106 -0.91 -12.16 0.22
C ILE A 106 -0.32 -10.81 -0.24
N LEU A 107 -0.92 -9.70 0.14
CA LEU A 107 -0.40 -8.36 -0.20
C LEU A 107 0.98 -8.07 0.41
N HIS A 108 1.42 -8.78 1.46
CA HIS A 108 2.81 -8.68 1.94
C HIS A 108 3.86 -9.14 0.91
N MET A 109 3.46 -9.89 -0.12
CA MET A 109 4.32 -10.18 -1.27
C MET A 109 4.78 -8.91 -2.02
N THR A 110 4.16 -7.77 -1.76
CA THR A 110 4.66 -6.46 -2.24
C THR A 110 6.11 -6.22 -1.81
N VAL A 111 6.51 -6.61 -0.59
CA VAL A 111 7.89 -6.42 -0.07
C VAL A 111 8.93 -7.18 -0.90
N PRO A 112 8.81 -8.50 -1.13
CA PRO A 112 9.69 -9.23 -2.05
C PRO A 112 9.72 -8.62 -3.46
N PHE A 113 8.56 -8.25 -4.01
CA PHE A 113 8.49 -7.65 -5.34
C PHE A 113 9.23 -6.30 -5.42
N VAL A 114 9.00 -5.40 -4.45
CA VAL A 114 9.74 -4.13 -4.37
C VAL A 114 11.23 -4.38 -4.21
N THR A 115 11.64 -5.36 -3.41
CA THR A 115 13.04 -5.72 -3.20
C THR A 115 13.71 -6.11 -4.51
N ILE A 116 13.07 -7.01 -5.28
CA ILE A 116 13.58 -7.46 -6.59
C ILE A 116 13.63 -6.28 -7.58
N LEU A 117 12.53 -5.54 -7.71
CA LEU A 117 12.42 -4.44 -8.66
C LEU A 117 13.42 -3.31 -8.35
N SER A 118 13.58 -2.94 -7.08
CA SER A 118 14.48 -1.86 -6.69
C SER A 118 15.96 -2.25 -6.79
N TYR A 119 16.28 -3.54 -6.72
CA TYR A 119 17.62 -4.03 -7.06
C TYR A 119 17.98 -3.71 -8.52
N PHE A 120 17.07 -3.95 -9.46
CA PHE A 120 17.31 -3.70 -10.88
C PHE A 120 17.17 -2.22 -11.26
N VAL A 121 16.15 -1.52 -10.75
CA VAL A 121 15.80 -0.15 -11.18
C VAL A 121 16.60 0.91 -10.41
N MET A 122 16.67 0.76 -9.08
CA MET A 122 17.33 1.74 -8.21
C MET A 122 18.75 1.33 -7.81
N ARG A 123 19.23 0.16 -8.26
CA ARG A 123 20.55 -0.40 -7.93
C ARG A 123 20.79 -0.49 -6.41
N LYS A 124 19.75 -0.75 -5.64
CA LYS A 124 19.88 -0.99 -4.20
C LYS A 124 20.58 -2.32 -3.97
N ARG A 125 21.50 -2.37 -2.99
CA ARG A 125 22.09 -3.62 -2.52
C ARG A 125 21.38 -4.08 -1.27
N TYR A 126 21.01 -5.35 -1.30
CA TYR A 126 20.32 -6.03 -0.21
C TYR A 126 21.29 -6.97 0.48
N MET A 127 21.22 -7.01 1.80
CA MET A 127 22.02 -7.92 2.64
C MET A 127 21.22 -9.21 2.86
N LEU A 128 21.88 -10.18 3.54
CA LEU A 128 21.29 -11.48 3.81
C LEU A 128 19.96 -11.38 4.59
N GLU A 129 19.85 -10.43 5.51
CA GLU A 129 18.65 -10.19 6.31
C GLU A 129 17.43 -9.88 5.43
N HIS A 130 17.61 -9.09 4.38
CA HIS A 130 16.53 -8.78 3.45
C HIS A 130 16.09 -10.02 2.65
N ILE A 131 17.05 -10.85 2.22
CA ILE A 131 16.76 -12.09 1.47
C ILE A 131 16.03 -13.08 2.38
N VAL A 132 16.48 -13.25 3.62
CA VAL A 132 15.82 -14.11 4.61
C VAL A 132 14.42 -13.60 4.94
N GLY A 133 14.25 -12.28 5.15
CA GLY A 133 12.95 -11.67 5.37
C GLY A 133 11.96 -11.92 4.21
N CYS A 134 12.41 -11.76 2.96
CA CYS A 134 11.62 -12.10 1.78
C CYS A 134 11.28 -13.60 1.71
N ALA A 135 12.22 -14.48 2.08
CA ALA A 135 11.96 -15.93 2.09
C ALA A 135 10.86 -16.30 3.09
N PHE A 136 10.80 -15.66 4.26
CA PHE A 136 9.71 -15.84 5.22
C PHE A 136 8.36 -15.35 4.66
N ALA A 137 8.33 -14.21 3.97
CA ALA A 137 7.11 -13.72 3.32
C ALA A 137 6.61 -14.70 2.23
N PHE A 138 7.52 -15.22 1.40
CA PHE A 138 7.19 -16.27 0.44
C PHE A 138 6.67 -17.53 1.12
N ALA A 139 7.31 -17.99 2.19
CA ALA A 139 6.86 -19.16 2.95
C ALA A 139 5.44 -18.96 3.51
N GLY A 140 5.16 -17.78 4.07
CA GLY A 140 3.80 -17.45 4.54
C GLY A 140 2.76 -17.51 3.42
N CYS A 141 3.09 -16.97 2.24
CA CYS A 141 2.21 -17.02 1.07
C CYS A 141 1.99 -18.47 0.57
N ILE A 142 3.04 -19.29 0.51
CA ILE A 142 2.95 -20.70 0.14
C ILE A 142 2.07 -21.48 1.13
N VAL A 143 2.24 -21.23 2.42
CA VAL A 143 1.41 -21.85 3.47
C VAL A 143 -0.07 -21.56 3.24
N ILE A 144 -0.43 -20.32 2.92
CA ILE A 144 -1.82 -19.96 2.59
C ILE A 144 -2.28 -20.71 1.33
N PHE A 145 -1.51 -20.68 0.24
CA PHE A 145 -1.92 -21.28 -1.04
C PHE A 145 -2.10 -22.81 -0.96
N THR A 146 -1.31 -23.48 -0.13
CA THR A 146 -1.38 -24.95 0.00
C THR A 146 -2.51 -25.44 0.90
N HIS A 147 -3.01 -24.57 1.80
CA HIS A 147 -4.05 -24.95 2.77
C HIS A 147 -5.37 -24.19 2.56
N ASP A 148 -5.40 -23.33 1.58
CA ASP A 148 -6.58 -22.56 1.24
C ASP A 148 -7.46 -23.45 0.33
N ASN A 149 -8.38 -24.19 0.96
CA ASN A 149 -9.28 -25.06 0.24
C ASN A 149 -10.50 -24.28 -0.24
N GLU A 150 -10.90 -24.54 -1.48
CA GLU A 150 -12.17 -24.05 -2.01
C GLU A 150 -13.31 -24.41 -1.03
N SER A 151 -14.12 -23.41 -0.71
CA SER A 151 -15.29 -23.57 0.13
C SER A 151 -16.54 -23.10 -0.60
N ALA A 152 -17.72 -23.46 -0.08
CA ALA A 152 -18.97 -22.97 -0.65
C ALA A 152 -19.05 -21.41 -0.65
N GLU A 153 -18.36 -20.76 0.28
CA GLU A 153 -18.29 -19.29 0.36
C GLU A 153 -17.28 -18.70 -0.62
N TYR A 154 -16.21 -19.44 -0.95
CA TYR A 154 -15.12 -19.00 -1.85
C TYR A 154 -14.80 -20.08 -2.90
N PRO A 155 -15.71 -20.30 -3.86
CA PRO A 155 -15.57 -21.42 -4.82
C PRO A 155 -14.43 -21.24 -5.83
N ASP A 156 -13.88 -20.04 -5.98
CA ASP A 156 -12.88 -19.66 -6.98
C ASP A 156 -11.61 -19.08 -6.31
N GLN A 157 -11.26 -19.62 -5.14
CA GLN A 157 -10.21 -19.08 -4.27
C GLN A 157 -8.84 -19.01 -4.95
N GLY A 158 -8.47 -19.99 -5.76
CA GLY A 158 -7.22 -19.97 -6.53
C GLY A 158 -7.12 -18.78 -7.47
N ARG A 159 -8.24 -18.38 -8.07
CA ARG A 159 -8.32 -17.19 -8.93
C ARG A 159 -8.22 -15.90 -8.12
N GLY A 160 -8.86 -15.83 -6.95
CA GLY A 160 -8.74 -14.69 -6.05
C GLY A 160 -7.33 -14.50 -5.52
N ASN A 161 -6.66 -15.61 -5.16
CA ASN A 161 -5.26 -15.61 -4.75
C ASN A 161 -4.34 -15.10 -5.86
N ALA A 162 -4.58 -15.51 -7.12
CA ALA A 162 -3.82 -15.01 -8.27
C ALA A 162 -4.04 -13.50 -8.49
N TRP A 163 -5.26 -12.99 -8.33
CA TRP A 163 -5.52 -11.55 -8.41
C TRP A 163 -4.89 -10.78 -7.26
N SER A 164 -4.91 -11.32 -6.06
CA SER A 164 -4.23 -10.73 -4.89
C SER A 164 -2.71 -10.62 -5.12
N LEU A 165 -2.11 -11.67 -5.73
CA LEU A 165 -0.69 -11.68 -6.06
C LEU A 165 -0.37 -10.67 -7.19
N ALA A 166 -1.24 -10.56 -8.20
CA ALA A 166 -1.11 -9.55 -9.25
C ALA A 166 -1.21 -8.13 -8.66
N ALA A 167 -2.15 -7.90 -7.74
CA ALA A 167 -2.25 -6.64 -7.00
C ALA A 167 -0.97 -6.34 -6.22
N ALA A 168 -0.42 -7.31 -5.48
CA ALA A 168 0.82 -7.15 -4.73
C ALA A 168 2.01 -6.77 -5.63
N PHE A 169 2.13 -7.39 -6.80
CA PHE A 169 3.16 -7.03 -7.79
C PHE A 169 2.98 -5.59 -8.30
N LEU A 170 1.78 -5.22 -8.70
CA LEU A 170 1.48 -3.87 -9.21
C LEU A 170 1.65 -2.80 -8.14
N TYR A 171 1.26 -3.06 -6.90
CA TYR A 171 1.58 -2.17 -5.77
C TYR A 171 3.09 -2.05 -5.58
N GLY A 172 3.85 -3.13 -5.78
CA GLY A 172 5.31 -3.09 -5.76
C GLY A 172 5.87 -2.15 -6.82
N VAL A 173 5.34 -2.20 -8.04
CA VAL A 173 5.74 -1.29 -9.13
C VAL A 173 5.33 0.16 -8.81
N SER A 174 4.09 0.39 -8.39
CA SER A 174 3.59 1.73 -8.03
C SER A 174 4.41 2.36 -6.90
N ASN A 175 4.69 1.60 -5.84
CA ASN A 175 5.50 2.05 -4.70
C ASN A 175 6.93 2.40 -5.13
N LEU A 176 7.54 1.58 -5.99
CA LEU A 176 8.89 1.86 -6.50
C LEU A 176 8.93 3.12 -7.37
N MET A 177 7.94 3.30 -8.25
CA MET A 177 7.81 4.50 -9.07
C MET A 177 7.58 5.74 -8.18
N SER A 178 6.71 5.66 -7.21
CA SER A 178 6.47 6.74 -6.25
C SER A 178 7.73 7.09 -5.47
N GLU A 179 8.46 6.10 -4.96
CA GLU A 179 9.75 6.30 -4.27
C GLU A 179 10.77 6.99 -5.18
N TYR A 180 10.87 6.56 -6.43
CA TYR A 180 11.79 7.15 -7.39
C TYR A 180 11.44 8.62 -7.70
N ALA A 181 10.16 8.95 -7.87
CA ALA A 181 9.71 10.31 -8.10
C ALA A 181 9.99 11.21 -6.89
N VAL A 182 9.66 10.75 -5.69
CA VAL A 182 9.85 11.50 -4.45
C VAL A 182 11.32 11.75 -4.14
N LYS A 183 12.21 10.79 -4.41
CA LYS A 183 13.65 10.95 -4.18
C LYS A 183 14.33 11.92 -5.16
N ARG A 184 13.74 12.17 -6.32
CA ARG A 184 14.23 13.15 -7.30
C ARG A 184 13.77 14.58 -7.04
N GLY A 185 12.74 14.74 -6.21
CA GLY A 185 12.17 16.05 -5.89
C GLY A 185 12.61 16.57 -4.53
N GLY A 186 12.23 17.81 -4.25
CA GLY A 186 12.42 18.44 -2.95
C GLY A 186 11.39 18.01 -1.92
N MET A 187 11.28 18.80 -0.83
CA MET A 187 10.39 18.51 0.31
C MET A 187 8.90 18.32 -0.06
N ASP A 188 8.45 18.88 -1.17
CA ASP A 188 7.05 18.82 -1.62
C ASP A 188 6.81 17.75 -2.72
N ALA A 189 7.81 16.94 -3.06
CA ALA A 189 7.70 15.92 -4.10
C ALA A 189 6.60 14.89 -3.82
N ASN A 190 6.33 14.58 -2.54
CA ASN A 190 5.20 13.71 -2.17
C ASN A 190 3.84 14.30 -2.54
N VAL A 191 3.68 15.62 -2.34
CA VAL A 191 2.44 16.35 -2.68
C VAL A 191 2.22 16.33 -4.19
N GLU A 192 3.28 16.59 -4.96
CA GLU A 192 3.23 16.54 -6.41
C GLU A 192 2.96 15.12 -6.91
N CYS A 193 3.61 14.12 -6.33
CA CYS A 193 3.41 12.71 -6.67
C CYS A 193 1.95 12.29 -6.47
N LEU A 194 1.37 12.55 -5.29
CA LEU A 194 -0.03 12.23 -4.99
C LEU A 194 -1.00 12.99 -5.90
N GLY A 195 -0.73 14.28 -6.17
CA GLY A 195 -1.59 15.10 -7.03
C GLY A 195 -1.57 14.63 -8.48
N LYS A 196 -0.39 14.47 -9.08
CA LYS A 196 -0.24 14.04 -10.48
C LYS A 196 -0.69 12.60 -10.68
N MET A 197 -0.34 11.69 -9.77
CA MET A 197 -0.84 10.32 -9.76
C MET A 197 -2.37 10.32 -9.66
N GLY A 198 -2.95 11.04 -8.70
CA GLY A 198 -4.40 11.14 -8.57
C GLY A 198 -5.08 11.67 -9.83
N ALA A 199 -4.53 12.72 -10.47
CA ALA A 199 -5.11 13.29 -11.68
C ALA A 199 -5.07 12.31 -12.87
N THR A 200 -3.93 11.66 -13.12
CA THR A 200 -3.81 10.67 -14.21
C THR A 200 -4.61 9.42 -13.92
N ALA A 201 -4.58 8.92 -12.68
CA ALA A 201 -5.36 7.76 -12.25
C ALA A 201 -6.87 8.01 -12.34
N ALA A 202 -7.36 9.22 -12.04
CA ALA A 202 -8.78 9.56 -12.21
C ALA A 202 -9.21 9.47 -13.68
N VAL A 203 -8.40 9.96 -14.61
CA VAL A 203 -8.68 9.84 -16.05
C VAL A 203 -8.66 8.39 -16.51
N VAL A 204 -7.62 7.62 -16.12
CA VAL A 204 -7.52 6.19 -16.43
C VAL A 204 -8.73 5.43 -15.88
N SER A 205 -9.10 5.66 -14.62
CA SER A 205 -10.28 5.03 -14.00
C SER A 205 -11.58 5.38 -14.74
N ALA A 206 -11.76 6.64 -15.14
CA ALA A 206 -12.96 7.04 -15.90
C ALA A 206 -13.06 6.32 -17.25
N ILE A 207 -11.95 6.18 -17.97
CA ILE A 207 -11.88 5.44 -19.23
C ILE A 207 -12.16 3.95 -18.99
N GLN A 208 -11.54 3.35 -17.97
CA GLN A 208 -11.70 1.94 -17.63
C GLN A 208 -13.15 1.61 -17.24
N ILE A 209 -13.80 2.47 -16.46
CA ILE A 209 -15.23 2.32 -16.13
C ILE A 209 -16.09 2.35 -17.39
N ALA A 210 -15.82 3.31 -18.28
CA ALA A 210 -16.62 3.46 -19.50
C ALA A 210 -16.50 2.25 -20.43
N ILE A 211 -15.35 1.57 -20.43
CA ILE A 211 -15.07 0.43 -21.34
C ILE A 211 -15.45 -0.92 -20.68
N PHE A 212 -15.05 -1.12 -19.42
CA PHE A 212 -15.08 -2.46 -18.79
C PHE A 212 -16.09 -2.59 -17.63
N GLU A 213 -16.46 -1.50 -16.96
CA GLU A 213 -17.33 -1.56 -15.78
C GLU A 213 -18.69 -0.89 -15.95
N ARG A 214 -19.00 -0.35 -17.15
CA ARG A 214 -20.25 0.36 -17.40
C ARG A 214 -21.48 -0.45 -16.99
N ASP A 215 -21.55 -1.69 -17.43
CA ASP A 215 -22.69 -2.56 -17.15
C ASP A 215 -22.71 -3.00 -15.68
N THR A 216 -21.53 -3.23 -15.09
CA THR A 216 -21.40 -3.54 -13.67
C THR A 216 -21.93 -2.39 -12.81
N VAL A 217 -21.51 -1.16 -13.08
CA VAL A 217 -21.95 0.04 -12.35
C VAL A 217 -23.45 0.30 -12.54
N ALA A 218 -23.95 0.08 -13.75
CA ALA A 218 -25.38 0.22 -14.03
C ALA A 218 -26.25 -0.84 -13.34
N ALA A 219 -25.71 -2.04 -13.11
CA ALA A 219 -26.40 -3.12 -12.43
C ALA A 219 -26.37 -3.01 -10.90
N VAL A 220 -25.51 -2.14 -10.34
CA VAL A 220 -25.43 -1.95 -8.88
C VAL A 220 -26.70 -1.28 -8.35
N GLU A 221 -27.33 -1.90 -7.37
CA GLU A 221 -28.39 -1.26 -6.60
C GLU A 221 -27.80 -0.24 -5.62
N TRP A 222 -27.96 1.04 -5.94
CA TRP A 222 -27.45 2.14 -5.10
C TRP A 222 -28.36 2.39 -3.90
N THR A 223 -28.40 1.40 -3.00
CA THR A 223 -29.07 1.54 -1.70
C THR A 223 -28.32 2.56 -0.83
N PRO A 224 -28.97 3.20 0.16
CA PRO A 224 -28.27 4.06 1.11
C PRO A 224 -27.07 3.37 1.80
N ALA A 225 -27.18 2.08 2.08
CA ALA A 225 -26.09 1.30 2.68
C ALA A 225 -24.89 1.20 1.73
N ASN A 226 -25.09 0.86 0.45
CA ASN A 226 -24.02 0.74 -0.53
C ASN A 226 -23.33 2.09 -0.81
N ILE A 227 -24.10 3.18 -0.79
CA ILE A 227 -23.54 4.55 -0.89
C ILE A 227 -22.65 4.85 0.31
N TRP A 228 -23.09 4.52 1.55
CA TRP A 228 -22.28 4.73 2.75
C TRP A 228 -21.04 3.85 2.78
N TYR A 229 -21.10 2.60 2.32
CA TYR A 229 -19.92 1.73 2.22
C TYR A 229 -18.92 2.26 1.18
N THR A 230 -19.39 2.72 0.03
CA THR A 230 -18.53 3.36 -0.98
C THR A 230 -17.87 4.63 -0.42
N PHE A 231 -18.65 5.49 0.22
CA PHE A 231 -18.11 6.70 0.86
C PHE A 231 -17.10 6.38 1.96
N GLY A 232 -17.39 5.39 2.82
CA GLY A 232 -16.48 4.93 3.87
C GLY A 232 -15.17 4.38 3.28
N TYR A 233 -15.24 3.59 2.21
CA TYR A 233 -14.07 3.12 1.48
C TYR A 233 -13.21 4.29 0.97
N VAL A 234 -13.83 5.24 0.27
CA VAL A 234 -13.13 6.41 -0.30
C VAL A 234 -12.47 7.24 0.81
N LEU A 235 -13.19 7.50 1.89
CA LEU A 235 -12.67 8.28 3.01
C LEU A 235 -11.50 7.57 3.71
N ALA A 236 -11.62 6.27 3.96
CA ALA A 236 -10.57 5.47 4.59
C ALA A 236 -9.31 5.43 3.71
N MET A 237 -9.50 5.21 2.41
CA MET A 237 -8.40 5.12 1.45
C MET A 237 -7.72 6.48 1.23
N PHE A 238 -8.49 7.57 1.11
CA PHE A 238 -7.96 8.93 1.02
C PHE A 238 -7.13 9.27 2.27
N THR A 239 -7.68 8.99 3.45
CA THR A 239 -6.98 9.20 4.72
C THR A 239 -5.70 8.39 4.79
N PHE A 240 -5.74 7.12 4.35
CA PHE A 240 -4.57 6.26 4.27
C PHE A 240 -3.45 6.90 3.41
N TYR A 241 -3.74 7.32 2.18
CA TYR A 241 -2.73 7.93 1.30
C TYR A 241 -2.13 9.21 1.90
N VAL A 242 -2.98 10.07 2.49
CA VAL A 242 -2.53 11.30 3.13
C VAL A 242 -1.66 11.01 4.36
N VAL A 243 -2.12 10.15 5.25
CA VAL A 243 -1.42 9.83 6.50
C VAL A 243 -0.10 9.11 6.23
N VAL A 244 -0.08 8.16 5.28
CA VAL A 244 1.16 7.48 4.85
C VAL A 244 2.18 8.50 4.31
N SER A 245 1.72 9.43 3.47
CA SER A 245 2.60 10.47 2.92
C SER A 245 3.24 11.36 4.01
N ILE A 246 2.48 11.69 5.06
CA ILE A 246 2.99 12.42 6.21
C ILE A 246 3.91 11.53 7.07
N PHE A 247 3.48 10.30 7.33
CA PHE A 247 4.17 9.36 8.21
C PHE A 247 5.58 9.03 7.71
N LEU A 248 5.73 8.76 6.41
CA LEU A 248 7.03 8.48 5.78
C LEU A 248 8.00 9.67 5.81
N ARG A 249 7.53 10.88 6.11
CA ARG A 249 8.39 12.06 6.34
C ARG A 249 8.95 12.13 7.76
N ILE A 250 8.22 11.61 8.73
CA ILE A 250 8.55 11.78 10.17
C ILE A 250 9.08 10.50 10.80
N THR A 251 8.97 9.35 10.10
CA THR A 251 9.37 8.04 10.61
C THR A 251 10.25 7.29 9.61
N GLU A 252 10.92 6.28 10.12
CA GLU A 252 11.69 5.35 9.31
C GLU A 252 10.77 4.29 8.68
N SER A 253 11.21 3.73 7.55
CA SER A 253 10.52 2.66 6.82
C SER A 253 10.18 1.45 7.70
N LEU A 254 11.01 1.16 8.69
CA LEU A 254 10.78 0.11 9.69
C LEU A 254 9.46 0.30 10.43
N MET A 255 9.21 1.50 10.96
CA MET A 255 7.98 1.80 11.72
C MET A 255 6.74 1.71 10.82
N PHE A 256 6.86 2.10 9.57
CA PHE A 256 5.79 1.96 8.59
C PHE A 256 5.45 0.48 8.35
N ASN A 257 6.44 -0.35 8.05
CA ASN A 257 6.24 -1.78 7.81
C ASN A 257 5.66 -2.50 9.05
N LEU A 258 6.15 -2.19 10.25
CA LEU A 258 5.60 -2.75 11.49
C LEU A 258 4.14 -2.29 11.72
N SER A 259 3.81 -1.07 11.33
CA SER A 259 2.43 -0.58 11.41
C SER A 259 1.51 -1.34 10.46
N LEU A 260 1.94 -1.63 9.24
CA LEU A 260 1.14 -2.42 8.27
C LEU A 260 0.83 -3.82 8.80
N LEU A 261 1.73 -4.45 9.53
CA LEU A 261 1.47 -5.77 10.15
C LEU A 261 0.31 -5.73 11.14
N THR A 262 0.13 -4.63 11.88
CA THR A 262 -1.00 -4.54 12.80
C THR A 262 -2.35 -4.47 12.08
N ALA A 263 -2.37 -4.07 10.81
CA ALA A 263 -3.59 -4.11 9.99
C ALA A 263 -4.11 -5.54 9.79
N ASP A 264 -3.24 -6.55 9.73
CA ASP A 264 -3.67 -7.95 9.58
C ASP A 264 -4.39 -8.47 10.82
N ILE A 265 -3.96 -8.02 12.01
CA ILE A 265 -4.69 -8.34 13.25
C ILE A 265 -6.07 -7.68 13.22
N TYR A 266 -6.15 -6.41 12.82
CA TYR A 266 -7.43 -5.73 12.67
C TYR A 266 -8.32 -6.38 11.60
N ASN A 267 -7.73 -6.86 10.49
CA ASN A 267 -8.44 -7.61 9.46
C ASN A 267 -9.00 -8.93 10.00
N ALA A 268 -8.22 -9.68 10.77
CA ALA A 268 -8.67 -10.92 11.38
C ALA A 268 -9.82 -10.68 12.37
N VAL A 269 -9.69 -9.66 13.23
CA VAL A 269 -10.73 -9.27 14.18
C VAL A 269 -11.99 -8.80 13.45
N ALA A 270 -11.86 -7.94 12.44
CA ALA A 270 -12.97 -7.43 11.67
C ALA A 270 -13.67 -8.54 10.87
N ASN A 271 -12.92 -9.51 10.33
CA ASN A 271 -13.48 -10.66 9.64
C ASN A 271 -14.40 -11.48 10.57
N TYR A 272 -13.98 -11.67 11.81
CA TYR A 272 -14.82 -12.35 12.81
C TYR A 272 -16.02 -11.50 13.26
N VAL A 273 -15.77 -10.25 13.65
CA VAL A 273 -16.79 -9.37 14.24
C VAL A 273 -17.84 -8.94 13.21
N CYS A 274 -17.40 -8.50 12.02
CA CYS A 274 -18.30 -7.94 11.00
C CYS A 274 -18.95 -9.00 10.13
N PHE A 275 -18.27 -10.14 9.92
CA PHE A 275 -18.70 -11.14 8.95
C PHE A 275 -18.97 -12.51 9.56
N SER A 276 -18.76 -12.67 10.88
CA SER A 276 -18.91 -13.95 11.59
C SER A 276 -18.10 -15.09 10.96
N ASN A 277 -17.01 -14.75 10.29
CA ASN A 277 -16.15 -15.67 9.56
C ASN A 277 -14.80 -15.80 10.30
N PRO A 278 -14.57 -16.87 11.08
CA PRO A 278 -13.30 -17.05 11.77
C PRO A 278 -12.18 -17.35 10.77
N VAL A 279 -11.01 -16.79 11.04
CA VAL A 279 -9.81 -17.13 10.25
C VAL A 279 -9.32 -18.54 10.63
N PRO A 280 -8.89 -19.35 9.65
CA PRO A 280 -8.39 -20.70 9.91
C PRO A 280 -7.10 -20.67 10.73
N GLY A 281 -6.80 -21.76 11.46
CA GLY A 281 -5.57 -21.83 12.27
C GLY A 281 -4.28 -21.62 11.47
N ILE A 282 -4.26 -22.05 10.22
CA ILE A 282 -3.15 -21.86 9.29
C ILE A 282 -2.85 -20.38 9.00
N TYR A 283 -3.87 -19.51 9.07
CA TYR A 283 -3.71 -18.07 8.95
C TYR A 283 -2.71 -17.52 9.98
N TRP A 284 -2.79 -17.96 11.24
CA TRP A 284 -1.92 -17.50 12.31
C TRP A 284 -0.46 -17.94 12.10
N LEU A 285 -0.26 -19.12 11.51
CA LEU A 285 1.09 -19.55 11.11
C LEU A 285 1.66 -18.67 10.00
N ALA A 286 0.88 -18.42 8.94
CA ALA A 286 1.30 -17.56 7.84
C ALA A 286 1.54 -16.12 8.31
N LEU A 287 0.68 -15.59 9.18
CA LEU A 287 0.84 -14.28 9.81
C LEU A 287 2.14 -14.21 10.63
N SER A 288 2.44 -15.24 11.42
CA SER A 288 3.67 -15.32 12.21
C SER A 288 4.91 -15.33 11.31
N LEU A 289 4.89 -16.05 10.19
CA LEU A 289 5.98 -16.06 9.22
C LEU A 289 6.18 -14.67 8.61
N ASN A 290 5.10 -13.98 8.22
CA ASN A 290 5.19 -12.62 7.72
C ASN A 290 5.74 -11.64 8.76
N TYR A 291 5.37 -11.78 10.04
CA TYR A 291 5.90 -10.95 11.13
C TYR A 291 7.40 -11.16 11.32
N VAL A 292 7.84 -12.41 11.41
CA VAL A 292 9.26 -12.75 11.51
C VAL A 292 10.01 -12.23 10.28
N GLY A 293 9.45 -12.46 9.09
CA GLY A 293 10.02 -11.98 7.82
C GLY A 293 10.21 -10.47 7.79
N THR A 294 9.17 -9.71 8.14
CA THR A 294 9.24 -8.24 8.18
C THR A 294 10.20 -7.75 9.26
N ALA A 295 10.22 -8.36 10.44
CA ALA A 295 11.15 -8.00 11.50
C ALA A 295 12.61 -8.23 11.06
N VAL A 296 12.90 -9.38 10.46
CA VAL A 296 14.25 -9.70 9.95
C VAL A 296 14.64 -8.76 8.80
N TYR A 297 13.72 -8.51 7.84
CA TYR A 297 13.95 -7.58 6.73
C TYR A 297 14.30 -6.18 7.21
N SER A 298 13.68 -5.74 8.28
CA SER A 298 13.80 -4.38 8.83
C SER A 298 14.99 -4.19 9.78
N LEU A 299 15.80 -5.24 10.05
CA LEU A 299 16.99 -5.12 10.91
C LEU A 299 18.05 -4.19 10.33
N LYS A 300 18.09 -4.05 9.00
CA LYS A 300 19.03 -3.19 8.30
C LYS A 300 18.33 -2.45 7.17
N GLU A 301 18.85 -1.28 6.83
CA GLU A 301 18.38 -0.54 5.64
C GLU A 301 19.16 -0.98 4.39
N PRO A 302 18.49 -1.07 3.21
CA PRO A 302 19.17 -1.36 1.96
C PRO A 302 20.11 -0.21 1.57
N VAL A 303 21.33 -0.55 1.16
CA VAL A 303 22.35 0.43 0.76
C VAL A 303 22.10 0.87 -0.67
N GLN A 304 21.98 2.17 -0.91
CA GLN A 304 21.86 2.72 -2.24
C GLN A 304 23.26 2.97 -2.83
N LEU A 305 23.58 2.31 -3.95
CA LEU A 305 24.85 2.56 -4.63
C LEU A 305 24.84 3.94 -5.31
N PRO A 306 26.00 4.64 -5.32
CA PRO A 306 26.15 5.85 -6.08
C PRO A 306 25.95 5.57 -7.59
N PRO A 307 25.63 6.61 -8.40
CA PRO A 307 25.48 6.47 -9.85
C PRO A 307 26.73 5.85 -10.47
N ALA A 308 26.55 5.07 -11.54
CA ALA A 308 27.67 4.45 -12.25
C ALA A 308 28.64 5.54 -12.74
N GLY A 309 29.90 5.51 -12.27
CA GLY A 309 30.92 6.50 -12.60
C GLY A 309 31.27 7.49 -11.48
N ALA A 310 30.56 7.46 -10.37
CA ALA A 310 31.02 8.19 -9.18
C ALA A 310 32.21 7.45 -8.53
N PRO A 311 33.26 8.15 -8.09
CA PRO A 311 34.36 7.49 -7.38
C PRO A 311 33.80 6.79 -6.13
N ILE A 312 34.15 5.52 -5.99
CA ILE A 312 33.84 4.75 -4.78
C ILE A 312 34.70 5.33 -3.67
N ALA A 313 34.08 6.02 -2.72
CA ALA A 313 34.77 6.39 -1.50
C ALA A 313 35.12 5.10 -0.75
N ASP A 314 36.40 4.83 -0.58
CA ASP A 314 36.95 3.61 0.06
C ASP A 314 36.66 3.57 1.58
N ASP A 315 35.86 4.45 2.12
CA ASP A 315 35.58 4.55 3.54
C ASP A 315 34.14 4.13 3.87
N PHE A 316 33.97 2.83 4.13
CA PHE A 316 32.72 2.26 4.63
C PHE A 316 32.41 2.66 6.09
N SER A 317 33.26 3.47 6.73
CA SER A 317 33.10 3.85 8.15
C SER A 317 32.23 5.10 8.37
N ASP A 318 31.97 5.90 7.33
CA ASP A 318 31.25 7.18 7.42
C ASP A 318 29.93 7.27 6.63
N VAL A 319 29.19 6.18 6.47
CA VAL A 319 27.81 6.26 6.01
C VAL A 319 26.96 6.85 7.15
N GLN A 320 27.06 8.15 7.31
CA GLN A 320 26.15 8.92 8.13
C GLN A 320 24.74 8.78 7.53
N THR A 321 23.84 8.14 8.27
CA THR A 321 22.41 8.29 8.08
C THR A 321 22.08 9.78 7.88
N PRO A 322 21.29 10.16 6.86
CA PRO A 322 20.85 11.54 6.73
C PRO A 322 20.07 11.91 8.00
N SER A 323 20.73 12.65 8.87
CA SER A 323 20.11 13.22 10.05
C SER A 323 18.95 14.10 9.58
N ALA A 324 17.73 13.67 9.84
CA ALA A 324 16.55 14.51 9.68
C ALA A 324 16.73 15.74 10.56
N LYS A 325 17.06 16.88 9.95
CA LYS A 325 17.09 18.16 10.66
C LYS A 325 15.69 18.41 11.23
N PRO A 326 15.55 18.74 12.51
CA PRO A 326 14.24 19.03 13.09
C PRO A 326 13.66 20.26 12.40
N ILE A 327 12.49 20.10 11.79
CA ILE A 327 11.70 21.23 11.28
C ILE A 327 11.05 21.87 12.50
N VAL A 328 11.52 23.06 12.86
CA VAL A 328 10.84 23.96 13.79
C VAL A 328 9.56 24.41 13.08
N LEU A 329 8.41 24.02 13.62
CA LEU A 329 7.11 24.58 13.26
C LEU A 329 7.06 26.02 13.77
N ALA A 330 7.08 26.97 12.86
CA ALA A 330 6.63 28.34 13.08
C ALA A 330 5.31 28.54 12.34
#